data_1ae3ed5faddc41cb8dba787ae19e410a
#
_entry.id   1ae3ed5faddc41cb8dba787ae19e410a
#
_cell.length_a   1.000
_cell.length_b   1.000
_cell.length_c   1.000
_cell.angle_alpha   90.00
_cell.angle_beta   90.00
_cell.angle_gamma   90.00
#
_symmetry.space_group_name_H-M   'P 1'
#
loop_
_entity.id
_entity.type
_entity.pdbx_description
1 polymer ?
#
loop_
_entity_poly.entity_id
_entity_poly.type
_entity_poly.pdbx_seq_one_letter_code
_entity_poly.pdbx_strand_id
1 'polypeptide(L)'
;MSLFLTACDDGSDGSTGAAGVDGTDGIAGVDGINTNNGHLQQIGRYASGIFDDGGAEIVAFDKSTNKLFVVNSGANTIDVLDISEPSQPTKLTTLNVADQDAVSFTSGGANSVAVNNGLLAVAVEADNQQDTGRIYVYNTSDNGFVTAFTAGALPDMVAFSADGQYLLSANEGQPSNDYSNDPEGSITVVDLSAGVASAAVSQATFTAFNTQQTALTDAGVRITGPGATVAMDLEPEYISFAIDNDTAYITLQENNALALVDLASATVTGIVALGYKDHSLQGAGLDGNKNDDYPVILNQPIFGMYMPDSIASYEFNGKTYLITANEGDGREYIYDTDSTTCTNAGHTDLGGGECLSHSDEVALEDLALDPGVFTADQISELQDGSGWGDLTVTNTNGDADGNDQFEGIYAFGARSFSIWNEEGEQVFDSGDQIEQIVADQSPLFFNLSNDKNSPDNRSDNKGPEPEGVAIGTVGNRTYAFIGLERQSGIMVFDVTNPFSPAFVEYNSNRDLSVDPGEGVDAGDLGPEGMIFISAEDSPNGKALLIVGNEVSGTTTLYQVQ
;
A
#
# COMPACT_ATOMS: atom_id res chain seq x y z
N MET A 1 18.65 -66.91 62.03
CA MET A 1 17.40 -66.63 61.30
C MET A 1 17.82 -66.32 59.91
N SER A 2 17.74 -67.35 58.99
CA SER A 2 18.34 -67.27 57.66
C SER A 2 17.44 -66.55 56.67
N LEU A 3 18.00 -65.59 55.94
CA LEU A 3 17.38 -65.04 54.74
C LEU A 3 17.78 -65.89 53.54
N PHE A 4 16.81 -66.43 52.83
CA PHE A 4 17.00 -67.02 51.50
C PHE A 4 16.98 -65.93 50.45
N LEU A 5 18.06 -65.78 49.66
CA LEU A 5 18.12 -65.08 48.42
C LEU A 5 17.71 -66.02 47.30
N THR A 6 16.61 -65.71 46.57
CA THR A 6 16.28 -66.42 45.33
C THR A 6 16.93 -65.60 44.16
N ALA A 7 17.77 -66.29 43.40
CA ALA A 7 18.37 -65.76 42.17
C ALA A 7 17.30 -65.65 41.11
N CYS A 8 17.33 -64.49 40.39
CA CYS A 8 16.58 -64.32 39.14
C CYS A 8 17.31 -65.03 38.01
N ASP A 9 16.55 -65.81 37.27
CA ASP A 9 16.98 -66.57 36.09
C ASP A 9 17.30 -65.60 34.96
N ASP A 10 18.44 -65.74 34.27
CA ASP A 10 18.84 -64.95 33.15
C ASP A 10 17.95 -65.24 31.94
N GLY A 11 17.20 -64.20 31.47
CA GLY A 11 16.42 -64.29 30.25
C GLY A 11 17.34 -64.45 29.03
N SER A 12 16.96 -65.37 28.13
CA SER A 12 17.68 -65.65 26.88
C SER A 12 17.84 -64.39 26.03
N ASP A 13 19.05 -64.19 25.49
CA ASP A 13 19.36 -63.08 24.55
C ASP A 13 18.37 -63.06 23.37
N GLY A 14 17.78 -61.90 23.11
CA GLY A 14 16.91 -61.70 21.98
C GLY A 14 17.69 -61.79 20.65
N SER A 15 17.06 -62.33 19.62
CA SER A 15 17.66 -62.52 18.31
C SER A 15 18.10 -61.18 17.74
N THR A 16 19.28 -61.09 17.12
CA THR A 16 19.82 -59.92 16.42
C THR A 16 18.80 -59.43 15.42
N GLY A 17 18.42 -58.15 15.51
CA GLY A 17 17.53 -57.49 14.55
C GLY A 17 18.14 -57.50 13.14
N ALA A 18 17.27 -57.58 12.12
CA ALA A 18 17.69 -57.54 10.72
C ALA A 18 18.50 -56.28 10.43
N ALA A 19 19.58 -56.41 9.63
CA ALA A 19 20.35 -55.25 9.17
C ALA A 19 19.44 -54.24 8.47
N GLY A 20 19.57 -52.97 8.82
CA GLY A 20 18.85 -51.89 8.14
C GLY A 20 19.22 -51.86 6.66
N VAL A 21 18.23 -51.59 5.79
CA VAL A 21 18.48 -51.34 4.36
C VAL A 21 19.36 -50.10 4.25
N ASP A 22 20.36 -50.16 3.38
CA ASP A 22 21.19 -48.99 3.04
C ASP A 22 20.27 -47.84 2.60
N GLY A 23 20.48 -46.66 3.19
CA GLY A 23 19.78 -45.46 2.79
C GLY A 23 20.05 -45.15 1.32
N THR A 24 19.02 -44.81 0.56
CA THR A 24 19.19 -44.27 -0.80
C THR A 24 20.12 -43.07 -0.74
N ASP A 25 21.09 -42.99 -1.69
CA ASP A 25 21.96 -41.84 -1.84
C ASP A 25 21.11 -40.57 -1.86
N GLY A 26 21.47 -39.60 -1.02
CA GLY A 26 20.81 -38.28 -1.00
C GLY A 26 20.87 -37.67 -2.40
N ILE A 27 19.77 -37.05 -2.80
CA ILE A 27 19.73 -36.23 -4.03
C ILE A 27 20.94 -35.28 -3.99
N ALA A 28 21.73 -35.26 -5.07
CA ALA A 28 22.85 -34.36 -5.20
C ALA A 28 22.37 -32.93 -4.85
N GLY A 29 23.07 -32.28 -3.91
CA GLY A 29 22.73 -30.92 -3.52
C GLY A 29 22.69 -30.04 -4.77
N VAL A 30 21.64 -29.26 -4.91
CA VAL A 30 21.55 -28.23 -5.94
C VAL A 30 22.79 -27.35 -5.78
N ASP A 31 23.44 -27.03 -6.89
CA ASP A 31 24.60 -26.11 -6.91
C ASP A 31 24.29 -24.89 -6.06
N GLY A 32 25.28 -24.48 -5.25
CA GLY A 32 25.10 -23.48 -4.22
C GLY A 32 24.31 -22.28 -4.72
N ILE A 33 23.22 -21.98 -4.01
CA ILE A 33 22.34 -20.84 -4.27
C ILE A 33 23.24 -19.61 -4.40
N ASN A 34 23.16 -18.94 -5.56
CA ASN A 34 23.80 -17.65 -5.73
C ASN A 34 23.11 -16.70 -4.73
N THR A 35 23.77 -16.38 -3.63
CA THR A 35 23.22 -15.63 -2.48
C THR A 35 23.03 -14.14 -2.79
N ASN A 36 23.30 -13.70 -4.02
CA ASN A 36 23.22 -12.30 -4.45
C ASN A 36 21.98 -12.00 -5.30
N ASN A 37 20.98 -12.87 -5.33
CA ASN A 37 19.76 -12.61 -6.10
C ASN A 37 18.79 -11.75 -5.28
N GLY A 38 18.19 -10.73 -5.93
CA GLY A 38 17.20 -9.83 -5.35
C GLY A 38 17.77 -8.57 -4.71
N HIS A 39 19.10 -8.40 -4.64
CA HIS A 39 19.72 -7.19 -4.10
C HIS A 39 19.61 -5.99 -5.05
N LEU A 40 19.35 -4.81 -4.48
CA LEU A 40 19.23 -3.55 -5.19
C LEU A 40 20.57 -2.83 -5.27
N GLN A 41 20.97 -2.45 -6.48
CA GLN A 41 22.09 -1.56 -6.72
C GLN A 41 21.60 -0.31 -7.42
N GLN A 42 21.63 0.83 -6.77
CA GLN A 42 21.32 2.10 -7.42
C GLN A 42 22.29 2.33 -8.59
N ILE A 43 21.75 2.60 -9.77
CA ILE A 43 22.52 2.83 -10.99
C ILE A 43 22.26 4.19 -11.63
N GLY A 44 21.09 4.79 -11.37
CA GLY A 44 20.71 6.10 -11.91
C GLY A 44 19.72 6.81 -10.99
N ARG A 45 19.63 8.13 -11.11
CA ARG A 45 18.70 8.98 -10.37
C ARG A 45 18.42 10.25 -11.17
N TYR A 46 17.15 10.59 -11.30
CA TYR A 46 16.69 11.89 -11.81
C TYR A 46 16.04 12.66 -10.65
N ALA A 47 16.22 13.97 -10.60
CA ALA A 47 15.56 14.84 -9.63
C ALA A 47 14.76 15.91 -10.38
N SER A 48 13.48 16.04 -10.05
CA SER A 48 12.60 17.09 -10.59
C SER A 48 12.98 18.47 -10.08
N GLY A 49 13.51 18.54 -8.87
CA GLY A 49 13.84 19.78 -8.15
C GLY A 49 12.65 20.29 -7.32
N ILE A 50 11.57 19.53 -7.22
CA ILE A 50 10.40 19.79 -6.38
C ILE A 50 10.58 18.95 -5.11
N PHE A 51 10.35 19.54 -3.95
CA PHE A 51 10.46 18.89 -2.66
C PHE A 51 9.14 19.02 -1.91
N ASP A 52 8.65 17.91 -1.33
CA ASP A 52 7.46 17.83 -0.49
C ASP A 52 6.19 18.43 -1.16
N ASP A 53 6.06 18.14 -2.48
CA ASP A 53 4.96 18.65 -3.32
C ASP A 53 4.82 17.72 -4.55
N GLY A 54 4.83 16.38 -4.34
CA GLY A 54 4.55 15.36 -5.35
C GLY A 54 5.44 15.41 -6.60
N GLY A 55 6.73 15.72 -6.44
CA GLY A 55 7.64 15.93 -7.57
C GLY A 55 7.96 14.69 -8.41
N ALA A 56 7.69 13.47 -7.91
CA ALA A 56 7.85 12.19 -8.61
C ALA A 56 7.07 11.10 -7.84
N GLU A 57 5.83 10.89 -8.19
CA GLU A 57 4.93 9.90 -7.58
C GLU A 57 4.89 8.61 -8.42
N ILE A 58 3.86 8.43 -9.21
CA ILE A 58 3.64 7.21 -9.99
C ILE A 58 4.51 7.18 -11.25
N VAL A 59 5.08 6.03 -11.55
CA VAL A 59 5.98 5.81 -12.69
C VAL A 59 5.46 4.73 -13.64
N ALA A 60 5.62 4.93 -14.95
CA ALA A 60 5.29 3.93 -15.97
C ALA A 60 6.36 3.89 -17.06
N PHE A 61 6.65 2.70 -17.59
CA PHE A 61 7.72 2.48 -18.57
C PHE A 61 7.20 1.96 -19.90
N ASP A 62 7.66 2.55 -20.99
CA ASP A 62 7.46 2.02 -22.35
C ASP A 62 8.75 1.40 -22.91
N LYS A 63 8.77 0.09 -22.98
CA LYS A 63 9.89 -0.69 -23.53
C LYS A 63 10.20 -0.42 -25.00
N SER A 64 9.21 0.05 -25.77
CA SER A 64 9.39 0.30 -27.20
C SER A 64 10.18 1.57 -27.49
N THR A 65 10.13 2.53 -26.57
CA THR A 65 10.79 3.84 -26.69
C THR A 65 11.86 4.10 -25.62
N ASN A 66 11.97 3.22 -24.63
CA ASN A 66 12.79 3.40 -23.41
C ASN A 66 12.46 4.69 -22.64
N LYS A 67 11.20 5.10 -22.68
CA LYS A 67 10.72 6.26 -21.92
C LYS A 67 10.12 5.84 -20.60
N LEU A 68 10.42 6.61 -19.56
CA LEU A 68 9.63 6.66 -18.33
C LEU A 68 8.68 7.85 -18.38
N PHE A 69 7.49 7.65 -17.88
CA PHE A 69 6.50 8.67 -17.63
C PHE A 69 6.32 8.74 -16.12
N VAL A 70 6.51 9.93 -15.55
CA VAL A 70 6.53 10.16 -14.10
C VAL A 70 5.49 11.22 -13.77
N VAL A 71 4.57 10.93 -12.90
CA VAL A 71 3.62 11.91 -12.37
C VAL A 71 4.40 12.94 -11.55
N ASN A 72 4.10 14.19 -11.79
CA ASN A 72 4.58 15.34 -11.04
C ASN A 72 3.33 16.16 -10.67
N SER A 73 2.70 15.77 -9.57
CA SER A 73 1.42 16.31 -9.12
C SER A 73 1.55 17.78 -8.72
N GLY A 74 2.64 18.16 -8.04
CA GLY A 74 2.91 19.54 -7.67
C GLY A 74 2.98 20.51 -8.86
N ALA A 75 3.33 20.01 -10.06
CA ALA A 75 3.32 20.78 -11.30
C ALA A 75 2.11 20.49 -12.21
N ASN A 76 1.23 19.55 -11.86
CA ASN A 76 0.13 19.04 -12.68
C ASN A 76 0.59 18.58 -14.08
N THR A 77 1.67 17.83 -14.13
CA THR A 77 2.33 17.40 -15.38
C THR A 77 2.82 15.97 -15.30
N ILE A 78 3.13 15.40 -16.48
CA ILE A 78 3.86 14.14 -16.59
C ILE A 78 5.25 14.45 -17.13
N ASP A 79 6.28 14.12 -16.36
CA ASP A 79 7.66 14.20 -16.81
C ASP A 79 7.99 12.98 -17.67
N VAL A 80 8.57 13.23 -18.86
CA VAL A 80 8.98 12.17 -19.78
C VAL A 80 10.50 12.06 -19.75
N LEU A 81 11.01 10.95 -19.25
CA LEU A 81 12.46 10.68 -19.13
C LEU A 81 12.90 9.67 -20.18
N ASP A 82 14.11 9.85 -20.71
CA ASP A 82 14.84 8.83 -21.50
C ASP A 82 15.71 8.01 -20.55
N ILE A 83 15.51 6.70 -20.55
CA ILE A 83 16.30 5.74 -19.80
C ILE A 83 17.01 4.72 -20.71
N SER A 84 17.23 5.06 -21.99
CA SER A 84 18.05 4.22 -22.89
C SER A 84 19.41 3.86 -22.28
N GLU A 85 19.94 4.76 -21.45
CA GLU A 85 21.08 4.53 -20.56
C GLU A 85 20.60 4.67 -19.10
N PRO A 86 20.16 3.59 -18.44
CA PRO A 86 19.56 3.67 -17.12
C PRO A 86 20.43 4.30 -16.03
N SER A 87 21.75 4.34 -16.24
CA SER A 87 22.68 5.02 -15.32
C SER A 87 22.70 6.56 -15.49
N GLN A 88 22.02 7.10 -16.49
CA GLN A 88 21.97 8.53 -16.79
C GLN A 88 20.57 8.93 -17.29
N PRO A 89 19.53 8.78 -16.46
CA PRO A 89 18.17 9.19 -16.86
C PRO A 89 18.13 10.69 -17.17
N THR A 90 17.50 11.07 -18.28
CA THR A 90 17.42 12.47 -18.70
C THR A 90 16.03 12.87 -19.10
N LYS A 91 15.57 14.04 -18.66
CA LYS A 91 14.26 14.58 -19.03
C LYS A 91 14.23 15.00 -20.50
N LEU A 92 13.31 14.42 -21.27
CA LEU A 92 13.07 14.77 -22.67
C LEU A 92 12.09 15.95 -22.81
N THR A 93 11.00 15.87 -22.08
CA THR A 93 9.91 16.86 -22.15
C THR A 93 8.98 16.71 -20.94
N THR A 94 7.98 17.57 -20.87
CA THR A 94 6.86 17.50 -19.94
C THR A 94 5.57 17.49 -20.73
N LEU A 95 4.60 16.63 -20.35
CA LEU A 95 3.23 16.66 -20.86
C LEU A 95 2.38 17.49 -19.89
N ASN A 96 1.72 18.51 -20.41
CA ASN A 96 0.75 19.28 -19.64
C ASN A 96 -0.64 18.68 -19.87
N VAL A 97 -1.24 18.13 -18.83
CA VAL A 97 -2.57 17.49 -18.91
C VAL A 97 -3.72 18.50 -18.99
N ALA A 98 -3.53 19.72 -18.48
CA ALA A 98 -4.56 20.75 -18.47
C ALA A 98 -4.98 21.22 -19.87
N ASP A 99 -4.15 21.03 -20.89
CA ASP A 99 -4.34 21.61 -22.23
C ASP A 99 -5.16 20.72 -23.18
N GLN A 100 -5.54 19.49 -22.79
CA GLN A 100 -6.06 18.50 -23.74
C GLN A 100 -7.57 18.57 -23.99
N ASP A 101 -8.39 18.93 -23.00
CA ASP A 101 -9.86 19.01 -23.12
C ASP A 101 -10.45 20.32 -22.55
N ALA A 102 -9.73 21.41 -22.67
CA ALA A 102 -10.06 22.73 -22.11
C ALA A 102 -11.43 23.31 -22.49
N VAL A 103 -12.15 22.71 -23.44
CA VAL A 103 -13.47 23.18 -23.88
C VAL A 103 -14.62 22.60 -23.06
N SER A 104 -14.46 21.39 -22.53
CA SER A 104 -15.53 20.66 -21.83
C SER A 104 -15.14 20.15 -20.43
N PHE A 105 -13.89 20.33 -20.03
CA PHE A 105 -13.34 19.82 -18.77
C PHE A 105 -12.26 20.77 -18.25
N THR A 106 -12.30 21.04 -16.94
CA THR A 106 -11.22 21.75 -16.24
C THR A 106 -10.48 20.73 -15.40
N SER A 107 -9.21 20.50 -15.70
CA SER A 107 -8.35 19.56 -14.99
C SER A 107 -7.92 20.12 -13.64
N GLY A 108 -8.04 19.33 -12.58
CA GLY A 108 -7.45 19.57 -11.26
C GLY A 108 -5.99 19.12 -11.21
N GLY A 109 -5.72 17.91 -11.62
CA GLY A 109 -4.38 17.30 -11.57
C GLY A 109 -4.29 15.98 -12.31
N ALA A 110 -3.08 15.44 -12.36
CA ALA A 110 -2.79 14.09 -12.82
C ALA A 110 -2.32 13.26 -11.62
N ASN A 111 -3.05 12.19 -11.31
CA ASN A 111 -2.79 11.34 -10.13
C ASN A 111 -2.00 10.08 -10.48
N SER A 112 -2.24 9.49 -11.65
CA SER A 112 -1.61 8.21 -12.01
C SER A 112 -1.32 8.08 -13.49
N VAL A 113 -0.36 7.20 -13.83
CA VAL A 113 0.02 6.84 -15.20
C VAL A 113 0.18 5.33 -15.36
N ALA A 114 -0.23 4.81 -16.52
CA ALA A 114 0.04 3.44 -16.92
C ALA A 114 0.44 3.37 -18.39
N VAL A 115 1.25 2.38 -18.75
CA VAL A 115 1.70 2.16 -20.13
C VAL A 115 1.44 0.73 -20.56
N ASN A 116 0.81 0.57 -21.73
CA ASN A 116 0.70 -0.74 -22.38
C ASN A 116 0.64 -0.56 -23.89
N ASN A 117 1.33 -1.43 -24.65
CA ASN A 117 1.28 -1.50 -26.12
C ASN A 117 1.47 -0.15 -26.85
N GLY A 118 2.34 0.72 -26.35
CA GLY A 118 2.62 2.03 -26.95
C GLY A 118 1.57 3.11 -26.65
N LEU A 119 0.67 2.84 -25.71
CA LEU A 119 -0.29 3.80 -25.16
C LEU A 119 0.14 4.16 -23.74
N LEU A 120 0.04 5.45 -23.42
CA LEU A 120 0.11 6.01 -22.08
C LEU A 120 -1.31 6.40 -21.66
N ALA A 121 -1.80 5.88 -20.56
CA ALA A 121 -3.00 6.35 -19.88
C ALA A 121 -2.62 7.24 -18.70
N VAL A 122 -3.42 8.28 -18.43
CA VAL A 122 -3.23 9.20 -17.31
C VAL A 122 -4.57 9.38 -16.63
N ALA A 123 -4.64 9.15 -15.31
CA ALA A 123 -5.76 9.55 -14.47
C ALA A 123 -5.71 11.07 -14.28
N VAL A 124 -6.82 11.76 -14.55
CA VAL A 124 -6.89 13.22 -14.45
C VAL A 124 -8.16 13.59 -13.70
N GLU A 125 -7.99 14.14 -12.52
CA GLU A 125 -9.09 14.62 -11.71
C GLU A 125 -9.70 15.93 -12.27
N ALA A 126 -10.93 16.24 -11.88
CA ALA A 126 -11.53 17.53 -12.16
C ALA A 126 -11.03 18.59 -11.16
N ASP A 127 -11.05 19.87 -11.57
CA ASP A 127 -10.76 21.03 -10.70
C ASP A 127 -11.63 21.05 -9.41
N ASN A 128 -12.87 20.57 -9.52
CA ASN A 128 -13.67 20.17 -8.38
C ASN A 128 -13.64 18.65 -8.29
N GLN A 129 -12.92 18.10 -7.33
CA GLN A 129 -12.64 16.66 -7.20
C GLN A 129 -13.90 15.79 -7.12
N GLN A 130 -15.03 16.34 -6.66
CA GLN A 130 -16.32 15.66 -6.62
C GLN A 130 -17.03 15.59 -7.99
N ASP A 131 -16.49 16.26 -9.01
CA ASP A 131 -16.98 16.13 -10.38
C ASP A 131 -16.26 14.97 -11.11
N THR A 132 -16.86 14.50 -12.21
CA THR A 132 -16.27 13.39 -12.99
C THR A 132 -14.96 13.77 -13.65
N GLY A 133 -13.93 12.99 -13.40
CA GLY A 133 -12.61 13.10 -14.01
C GLY A 133 -12.49 12.51 -15.41
N ARG A 134 -11.27 12.27 -15.84
CA ARG A 134 -10.93 11.73 -17.16
C ARG A 134 -9.82 10.68 -17.08
N ILE A 135 -9.81 9.78 -18.05
CA ILE A 135 -8.61 9.01 -18.42
C ILE A 135 -8.13 9.57 -19.76
N TYR A 136 -6.99 10.23 -19.77
CA TYR A 136 -6.36 10.69 -21.01
C TYR A 136 -5.47 9.61 -21.58
N VAL A 137 -5.52 9.43 -22.91
CA VAL A 137 -4.68 8.46 -23.63
C VAL A 137 -3.79 9.18 -24.64
N TYR A 138 -2.50 8.85 -24.61
CA TYR A 138 -1.47 9.37 -25.51
C TYR A 138 -0.73 8.22 -26.20
N ASN A 139 -0.11 8.50 -27.36
CA ASN A 139 0.90 7.61 -27.92
C ASN A 139 2.25 7.83 -27.22
N THR A 140 2.91 6.78 -26.79
CA THR A 140 4.24 6.89 -26.16
C THR A 140 5.33 7.30 -27.14
N SER A 141 5.18 6.99 -28.44
CA SER A 141 6.20 7.24 -29.47
C SER A 141 6.45 8.73 -29.72
N ASP A 142 5.39 9.53 -29.84
CA ASP A 142 5.44 10.97 -30.15
C ASP A 142 4.81 11.84 -29.08
N ASN A 143 4.31 11.23 -27.99
CA ASN A 143 3.57 11.87 -26.90
C ASN A 143 2.29 12.58 -27.38
N GLY A 144 1.75 12.17 -28.52
CA GLY A 144 0.56 12.75 -29.13
C GLY A 144 -0.72 12.29 -28.40
N PHE A 145 -1.60 13.23 -28.06
CA PHE A 145 -2.92 12.94 -27.49
C PHE A 145 -3.77 12.14 -28.48
N VAL A 146 -4.41 11.06 -28.01
CA VAL A 146 -5.25 10.16 -28.80
C VAL A 146 -6.72 10.38 -28.49
N THR A 147 -7.12 10.30 -27.24
CA THR A 147 -8.52 10.42 -26.81
C THR A 147 -8.60 10.66 -25.29
N ALA A 148 -9.81 10.96 -24.82
CA ALA A 148 -10.17 10.98 -23.41
C ALA A 148 -11.38 10.10 -23.17
N PHE A 149 -11.41 9.38 -22.06
CA PHE A 149 -12.56 8.66 -21.54
C PHE A 149 -13.07 9.37 -20.29
N THR A 150 -14.39 9.38 -20.07
CA THR A 150 -14.96 9.91 -18.84
C THR A 150 -14.78 8.89 -17.71
N ALA A 151 -14.18 9.31 -16.61
CA ALA A 151 -14.01 8.54 -15.38
C ALA A 151 -15.10 8.86 -14.34
N GLY A 152 -15.02 8.26 -13.14
CA GLY A 152 -15.77 8.69 -11.97
C GLY A 152 -15.21 9.99 -11.37
N ALA A 153 -15.67 10.35 -10.16
CA ALA A 153 -15.11 11.45 -9.38
C ALA A 153 -13.77 11.03 -8.78
N LEU A 154 -12.79 11.91 -8.81
CA LEU A 154 -11.43 11.69 -8.31
C LEU A 154 -10.84 10.35 -8.81
N PRO A 155 -10.50 10.23 -10.12
CA PRO A 155 -9.76 9.07 -10.61
C PRO A 155 -8.34 9.13 -10.04
N ASP A 156 -8.06 8.26 -9.10
CA ASP A 156 -6.77 8.19 -8.42
C ASP A 156 -5.79 7.34 -9.23
N MET A 157 -6.09 6.09 -9.48
CA MET A 157 -5.19 5.17 -10.18
C MET A 157 -5.73 4.74 -11.54
N VAL A 158 -4.81 4.53 -12.52
CA VAL A 158 -5.10 3.84 -13.80
C VAL A 158 -4.21 2.63 -13.98
N ALA A 159 -4.78 1.56 -14.56
CA ALA A 159 -4.02 0.35 -14.89
C ALA A 159 -4.53 -0.31 -16.17
N PHE A 160 -3.62 -0.88 -16.97
CA PHE A 160 -3.95 -1.78 -18.06
C PHE A 160 -3.92 -3.22 -17.59
N SER A 161 -4.86 -4.05 -18.08
CA SER A 161 -4.69 -5.50 -18.00
C SER A 161 -3.42 -5.93 -18.75
N ALA A 162 -2.80 -7.04 -18.33
CA ALA A 162 -1.52 -7.48 -18.90
C ALA A 162 -1.61 -7.74 -20.42
N ASP A 163 -2.76 -8.20 -20.91
CA ASP A 163 -3.02 -8.41 -22.33
C ASP A 163 -3.39 -7.12 -23.10
N GLY A 164 -3.61 -6.00 -22.38
CA GLY A 164 -3.96 -4.70 -22.93
C GLY A 164 -5.40 -4.61 -23.48
N GLN A 165 -6.27 -5.57 -23.13
CA GLN A 165 -7.67 -5.53 -23.55
C GLN A 165 -8.53 -4.60 -22.70
N TYR A 166 -8.13 -4.36 -21.46
CA TYR A 166 -8.83 -3.48 -20.55
C TYR A 166 -7.91 -2.37 -20.03
N LEU A 167 -8.50 -1.20 -19.83
CA LEU A 167 -7.91 -0.07 -19.10
C LEU A 167 -8.91 0.33 -18.01
N LEU A 168 -8.48 0.32 -16.76
CA LEU A 168 -9.30 0.67 -15.62
C LEU A 168 -8.82 1.96 -14.98
N SER A 169 -9.76 2.65 -14.31
CA SER A 169 -9.47 3.70 -13.33
C SER A 169 -10.24 3.40 -12.05
N ALA A 170 -9.53 3.39 -10.93
CA ALA A 170 -10.13 3.49 -9.61
C ALA A 170 -10.51 4.95 -9.39
N ASN A 171 -11.73 5.19 -8.96
CA ASN A 171 -12.24 6.54 -8.73
C ASN A 171 -12.77 6.58 -7.30
N GLU A 172 -12.06 7.28 -6.43
CA GLU A 172 -12.34 7.30 -5.00
C GLU A 172 -13.76 7.80 -4.70
N GLY A 173 -14.16 8.90 -5.36
CA GLY A 173 -15.43 9.55 -5.00
C GLY A 173 -15.35 10.22 -3.64
N GLN A 174 -14.16 10.71 -3.25
CA GLN A 174 -13.90 11.33 -1.96
C GLN A 174 -14.86 12.50 -1.70
N PRO A 175 -15.40 12.65 -0.46
CA PRO A 175 -16.27 13.77 -0.12
C PRO A 175 -15.54 15.10 -0.14
N SER A 176 -16.29 16.19 -0.30
CA SER A 176 -15.72 17.53 -0.08
C SER A 176 -15.33 17.72 1.39
N ASN A 177 -14.29 18.54 1.63
CA ASN A 177 -13.78 18.76 2.99
C ASN A 177 -14.84 19.24 4.01
N ASP A 178 -15.95 19.81 3.56
CA ASP A 178 -17.10 20.18 4.42
C ASP A 178 -18.23 19.14 4.43
N TYR A 179 -18.04 17.98 3.79
CA TYR A 179 -19.03 16.90 3.61
C TYR A 179 -20.36 17.36 2.96
N SER A 180 -20.36 18.50 2.25
CA SER A 180 -21.57 18.97 1.58
C SER A 180 -21.85 18.27 0.25
N ASN A 181 -20.84 17.64 -0.34
CA ASN A 181 -20.91 16.83 -1.57
C ASN A 181 -20.07 15.58 -1.39
N ASP A 182 -20.73 14.42 -1.50
CA ASP A 182 -20.14 13.11 -1.26
C ASP A 182 -20.56 12.19 -2.43
N PRO A 183 -19.75 12.11 -3.51
CA PRO A 183 -20.04 11.27 -4.67
C PRO A 183 -19.81 9.79 -4.36
N GLU A 184 -20.37 8.91 -5.20
CA GLU A 184 -20.15 7.46 -5.08
C GLU A 184 -18.78 7.08 -5.64
N GLY A 185 -18.02 6.25 -4.94
CA GLY A 185 -16.86 5.56 -5.46
C GLY A 185 -17.22 4.62 -6.61
N SER A 186 -16.30 4.40 -7.54
CA SER A 186 -16.57 3.57 -8.72
C SER A 186 -15.28 3.10 -9.39
N ILE A 187 -15.39 2.11 -10.28
CA ILE A 187 -14.30 1.69 -11.16
C ILE A 187 -14.74 1.93 -12.61
N THR A 188 -13.99 2.76 -13.34
CA THR A 188 -14.17 2.92 -14.78
C THR A 188 -13.50 1.76 -15.49
N VAL A 189 -14.25 1.05 -16.33
CA VAL A 189 -13.75 -0.07 -17.17
C VAL A 189 -13.85 0.32 -18.62
N VAL A 190 -12.71 0.42 -19.31
CA VAL A 190 -12.61 0.71 -20.73
C VAL A 190 -12.20 -0.57 -21.47
N ASP A 191 -13.12 -1.15 -22.23
CA ASP A 191 -12.85 -2.29 -23.12
C ASP A 191 -12.14 -1.80 -24.40
N LEU A 192 -10.87 -2.15 -24.54
CA LEU A 192 -10.01 -1.81 -25.66
C LEU A 192 -9.91 -2.93 -26.71
N SER A 193 -10.62 -4.04 -26.57
CA SER A 193 -10.55 -5.21 -27.44
C SER A 193 -10.84 -4.88 -28.92
N ALA A 194 -11.66 -3.85 -29.18
CA ALA A 194 -11.94 -3.33 -30.52
C ALA A 194 -10.99 -2.19 -30.95
N GLY A 195 -9.95 -1.89 -30.14
CA GLY A 195 -9.02 -0.77 -30.30
C GLY A 195 -9.56 0.54 -29.73
N VAL A 196 -8.64 1.47 -29.36
CA VAL A 196 -8.93 2.72 -28.65
C VAL A 196 -10.03 3.55 -29.30
N ALA A 197 -10.06 3.65 -30.64
CA ALA A 197 -11.08 4.44 -31.36
C ALA A 197 -12.49 3.85 -31.28
N SER A 198 -12.65 2.61 -30.87
CA SER A 198 -13.92 1.89 -30.74
C SER A 198 -14.15 1.35 -29.34
N ALA A 199 -13.40 1.87 -28.37
CA ALA A 199 -13.48 1.43 -26.98
C ALA A 199 -14.88 1.67 -26.38
N ALA A 200 -15.33 0.73 -25.56
CA ALA A 200 -16.55 0.86 -24.78
C ALA A 200 -16.20 1.21 -23.33
N VAL A 201 -16.88 2.19 -22.76
CA VAL A 201 -16.69 2.64 -21.38
C VAL A 201 -17.88 2.22 -20.53
N SER A 202 -17.62 1.58 -19.40
CA SER A 202 -18.62 1.17 -18.40
C SER A 202 -18.16 1.61 -17.01
N GLN A 203 -19.12 1.74 -16.08
CA GLN A 203 -18.83 2.02 -14.67
C GLN A 203 -19.26 0.81 -13.83
N ALA A 204 -18.31 0.19 -13.13
CA ALA A 204 -18.61 -0.75 -12.07
C ALA A 204 -18.86 0.04 -10.77
N THR A 205 -20.08 -0.01 -10.23
CA THR A 205 -20.51 0.78 -9.08
C THR A 205 -20.81 -0.08 -7.87
N PHE A 206 -20.82 0.53 -6.69
CA PHE A 206 -21.15 -0.14 -5.43
C PHE A 206 -22.61 -0.04 -5.01
N THR A 207 -23.47 0.61 -5.80
CA THR A 207 -24.90 0.83 -5.46
C THR A 207 -25.69 -0.45 -5.12
N ALA A 208 -25.30 -1.60 -5.70
CA ALA A 208 -25.92 -2.90 -5.37
C ALA A 208 -25.67 -3.33 -3.91
N PHE A 209 -24.66 -2.79 -3.26
CA PHE A 209 -24.27 -3.10 -1.88
C PHE A 209 -24.91 -2.16 -0.84
N ASN A 210 -25.60 -1.08 -1.23
CA ASN A 210 -26.25 -0.14 -0.31
C ASN A 210 -27.24 -0.82 0.66
N THR A 211 -27.85 -1.94 0.27
CA THR A 211 -28.76 -2.71 1.13
C THR A 211 -28.05 -3.75 2.00
N GLN A 212 -26.72 -3.86 1.90
CA GLN A 212 -25.90 -4.87 2.57
C GLN A 212 -25.00 -4.26 3.66
N GLN A 213 -25.17 -2.97 3.99
CA GLN A 213 -24.29 -2.25 4.93
C GLN A 213 -24.05 -3.05 6.22
N THR A 214 -25.12 -3.50 6.91
CA THR A 214 -24.96 -4.28 8.16
C THR A 214 -24.16 -5.56 7.95
N ALA A 215 -24.35 -6.28 6.83
CA ALA A 215 -23.60 -7.51 6.57
C ALA A 215 -22.11 -7.24 6.27
N LEU A 216 -21.81 -6.11 5.62
CA LEU A 216 -20.45 -5.69 5.34
C LEU A 216 -19.74 -5.24 6.63
N THR A 217 -20.40 -4.43 7.45
CA THR A 217 -19.83 -4.00 8.74
C THR A 217 -19.65 -5.17 9.72
N ASP A 218 -20.62 -6.10 9.77
CA ASP A 218 -20.48 -7.34 10.56
C ASP A 218 -19.31 -8.23 10.09
N ALA A 219 -18.95 -8.14 8.80
CA ALA A 219 -17.79 -8.84 8.24
C ALA A 219 -16.46 -8.11 8.47
N GLY A 220 -16.47 -6.84 8.91
CA GLY A 220 -15.29 -6.04 9.21
C GLY A 220 -14.94 -4.98 8.15
N VAL A 221 -15.81 -4.75 7.15
CA VAL A 221 -15.68 -3.61 6.25
C VAL A 221 -16.05 -2.34 6.99
N ARG A 222 -15.19 -1.33 6.95
CA ARG A 222 -15.46 -0.03 7.58
C ARG A 222 -16.38 0.80 6.68
N ILE A 223 -17.50 1.25 7.24
CA ILE A 223 -18.44 2.17 6.60
C ILE A 223 -18.71 3.25 7.64
N THR A 224 -17.95 4.33 7.61
CA THR A 224 -17.81 5.30 8.71
C THR A 224 -18.20 6.73 8.34
N GLY A 225 -18.33 7.05 7.05
CA GLY A 225 -18.67 8.39 6.56
C GLY A 225 -20.01 8.92 7.09
N PRO A 226 -20.12 10.18 7.52
CA PRO A 226 -21.29 10.77 8.11
C PRO A 226 -22.51 10.74 7.18
N GLY A 227 -23.43 9.79 7.39
CA GLY A 227 -24.65 9.66 6.58
C GLY A 227 -24.44 9.06 5.19
N ALA A 228 -23.25 8.54 4.90
CA ALA A 228 -22.92 7.90 3.63
C ALA A 228 -23.72 6.61 3.41
N THR A 229 -24.03 6.32 2.16
CA THR A 229 -24.40 4.97 1.72
C THR A 229 -23.16 4.13 1.54
N VAL A 230 -23.27 2.80 1.39
CA VAL A 230 -22.11 1.96 1.10
C VAL A 230 -21.36 2.44 -0.15
N ALA A 231 -22.10 2.82 -1.21
CA ALA A 231 -21.47 3.28 -2.44
C ALA A 231 -20.78 4.65 -2.33
N MET A 232 -21.18 5.49 -1.39
CA MET A 232 -20.53 6.77 -1.10
C MET A 232 -19.32 6.61 -0.20
N ASP A 233 -19.36 5.63 0.71
CA ASP A 233 -18.28 5.40 1.69
C ASP A 233 -17.12 4.57 1.13
N LEU A 234 -17.35 3.77 0.08
CA LEU A 234 -16.29 2.94 -0.51
C LEU A 234 -15.44 3.76 -1.48
N GLU A 235 -14.17 3.95 -1.13
CA GLU A 235 -13.19 4.74 -1.85
C GLU A 235 -12.16 3.81 -2.54
N PRO A 236 -12.32 3.54 -3.87
CA PRO A 236 -11.37 2.72 -4.64
C PRO A 236 -10.07 3.46 -4.93
N GLU A 237 -8.94 2.81 -4.66
CA GLU A 237 -7.59 3.39 -4.86
C GLU A 237 -6.77 2.58 -5.87
N TYR A 238 -6.12 1.51 -5.44
CA TYR A 238 -5.17 0.79 -6.27
C TYR A 238 -5.78 -0.42 -6.98
N ILE A 239 -5.23 -0.76 -8.18
CA ILE A 239 -5.75 -1.80 -9.07
C ILE A 239 -4.70 -2.87 -9.33
N SER A 240 -5.07 -4.14 -9.16
CA SER A 240 -4.30 -5.28 -9.68
C SER A 240 -5.20 -6.26 -10.42
N PHE A 241 -4.64 -7.06 -11.32
CA PHE A 241 -5.39 -8.00 -12.14
C PHE A 241 -5.08 -9.44 -11.77
N ALA A 242 -6.09 -10.32 -11.87
CA ALA A 242 -5.85 -11.76 -11.90
C ALA A 242 -4.97 -12.14 -13.09
N ILE A 243 -4.22 -13.24 -12.94
CA ILE A 243 -3.29 -13.71 -13.98
C ILE A 243 -3.98 -14.08 -15.32
N ASP A 244 -5.26 -14.39 -15.29
CA ASP A 244 -6.10 -14.68 -16.47
C ASP A 244 -6.77 -13.44 -17.08
N ASN A 245 -6.65 -12.27 -16.44
CA ASN A 245 -7.26 -11.00 -16.79
C ASN A 245 -8.80 -11.02 -16.84
N ASP A 246 -9.45 -11.91 -16.09
CA ASP A 246 -10.92 -11.95 -15.99
C ASP A 246 -11.44 -11.10 -14.81
N THR A 247 -10.63 -10.94 -13.76
CA THR A 247 -10.96 -10.22 -12.53
C THR A 247 -9.92 -9.14 -12.23
N ALA A 248 -10.38 -7.97 -11.76
CA ALA A 248 -9.53 -6.98 -11.10
C ALA A 248 -9.81 -6.96 -9.59
N TYR A 249 -8.75 -6.73 -8.82
CA TYR A 249 -8.76 -6.53 -7.37
C TYR A 249 -8.44 -5.08 -7.10
N ILE A 250 -9.29 -4.42 -6.30
CA ILE A 250 -9.19 -3.00 -6.02
C ILE A 250 -9.07 -2.82 -4.52
N THR A 251 -8.08 -2.08 -4.06
CA THR A 251 -7.99 -1.67 -2.66
C THR A 251 -9.09 -0.66 -2.33
N LEU A 252 -9.62 -0.78 -1.12
CA LEU A 252 -10.54 0.15 -0.49
C LEU A 252 -9.90 0.45 0.87
N GLN A 253 -8.94 1.38 0.87
CA GLN A 253 -8.00 1.55 2.00
C GLN A 253 -8.73 1.89 3.29
N GLU A 254 -9.45 2.99 3.36
CA GLU A 254 -10.16 3.43 4.57
C GLU A 254 -11.26 2.46 4.99
N ASN A 255 -11.74 1.65 4.04
CA ASN A 255 -12.74 0.64 4.33
C ASN A 255 -12.15 -0.69 4.81
N ASN A 256 -10.81 -0.84 4.81
CA ASN A 256 -10.09 -2.06 5.20
C ASN A 256 -10.60 -3.29 4.43
N ALA A 257 -10.72 -3.15 3.10
CA ALA A 257 -11.36 -4.15 2.24
C ALA A 257 -10.74 -4.21 0.84
N LEU A 258 -11.10 -5.26 0.08
CA LEU A 258 -10.86 -5.39 -1.35
C LEU A 258 -12.18 -5.49 -2.10
N ALA A 259 -12.30 -4.80 -3.24
CA ALA A 259 -13.37 -5.04 -4.20
C ALA A 259 -12.89 -5.97 -5.33
N LEU A 260 -13.76 -6.89 -5.75
CA LEU A 260 -13.55 -7.80 -6.87
C LEU A 260 -14.42 -7.36 -8.04
N VAL A 261 -13.82 -7.11 -9.20
CA VAL A 261 -14.51 -6.64 -10.40
C VAL A 261 -14.37 -7.66 -11.52
N ASP A 262 -15.51 -8.17 -12.01
CA ASP A 262 -15.56 -8.95 -13.26
C ASP A 262 -15.43 -8.00 -14.46
N LEU A 263 -14.36 -8.17 -15.23
CA LEU A 263 -14.01 -7.25 -16.31
C LEU A 263 -14.96 -7.35 -17.51
N ALA A 264 -15.43 -8.55 -17.83
CA ALA A 264 -16.29 -8.77 -18.99
C ALA A 264 -17.68 -8.12 -18.81
N SER A 265 -18.21 -8.11 -17.60
CA SER A 265 -19.49 -7.48 -17.29
C SER A 265 -19.35 -6.05 -16.70
N ALA A 266 -18.12 -5.61 -16.39
CA ALA A 266 -17.84 -4.38 -15.67
C ALA A 266 -18.69 -4.25 -14.39
N THR A 267 -18.63 -5.26 -13.52
CA THR A 267 -19.49 -5.35 -12.33
C THR A 267 -18.65 -5.70 -11.10
N VAL A 268 -18.90 -4.99 -9.98
CA VAL A 268 -18.37 -5.40 -8.68
C VAL A 268 -19.10 -6.66 -8.24
N THR A 269 -18.38 -7.77 -8.11
CA THR A 269 -18.92 -9.10 -7.77
C THR A 269 -18.84 -9.42 -6.29
N GLY A 270 -17.96 -8.74 -5.54
CA GLY A 270 -17.77 -8.94 -4.11
C GLY A 270 -16.98 -7.82 -3.46
N ILE A 271 -17.17 -7.67 -2.16
CA ILE A 271 -16.36 -6.86 -1.26
C ILE A 271 -15.89 -7.78 -0.15
N VAL A 272 -14.58 -7.84 0.07
CA VAL A 272 -13.94 -8.74 1.02
C VAL A 272 -13.26 -7.92 2.11
N ALA A 273 -13.71 -8.06 3.36
CA ALA A 273 -13.05 -7.46 4.51
C ALA A 273 -11.70 -8.14 4.77
N LEU A 274 -10.66 -7.37 5.04
CA LEU A 274 -9.31 -7.89 5.27
C LEU A 274 -9.07 -8.40 6.70
N GLY A 275 -9.95 -8.02 7.63
CA GLY A 275 -9.81 -8.37 9.04
C GLY A 275 -8.77 -7.50 9.76
N TYR A 276 -8.19 -8.02 10.84
CA TYR A 276 -7.34 -7.23 11.74
C TYR A 276 -6.13 -8.04 12.19
N LYS A 277 -5.00 -7.37 12.31
CA LYS A 277 -3.77 -7.92 12.89
C LYS A 277 -3.85 -7.80 14.43
N ASP A 278 -3.71 -8.91 15.13
CA ASP A 278 -3.69 -8.93 16.59
C ASP A 278 -2.27 -8.69 17.12
N HIS A 279 -1.99 -7.46 17.54
CA HIS A 279 -0.69 -7.06 18.06
C HIS A 279 -0.37 -7.67 19.45
N SER A 280 -1.30 -8.35 20.10
CA SER A 280 -1.04 -9.09 21.33
C SER A 280 -0.26 -10.39 21.09
N LEU A 281 -0.23 -10.87 19.84
CA LEU A 281 0.42 -12.13 19.48
C LEU A 281 1.93 -11.97 19.28
N GLN A 282 2.68 -13.00 19.64
CA GLN A 282 4.13 -13.02 19.43
C GLN A 282 4.48 -12.91 17.93
N GLY A 283 5.37 -11.97 17.59
CA GLY A 283 5.79 -11.69 16.21
C GLY A 283 4.83 -10.76 15.47
N ALA A 284 3.91 -10.13 16.19
CA ALA A 284 3.00 -9.11 15.67
C ALA A 284 3.02 -7.84 16.55
N GLY A 285 4.10 -7.59 17.29
CA GLY A 285 4.26 -6.40 18.10
C GLY A 285 4.26 -5.11 17.28
N LEU A 286 4.23 -3.98 17.97
CA LEU A 286 4.42 -2.65 17.40
C LEU A 286 5.12 -1.75 18.42
N ASP A 287 5.76 -0.70 17.95
CA ASP A 287 6.16 0.42 18.80
C ASP A 287 5.10 1.52 18.70
N GLY A 288 4.42 1.83 19.79
CA GLY A 288 3.37 2.84 19.82
C GLY A 288 3.72 4.06 20.69
N ASN A 289 4.99 4.19 21.10
CA ASN A 289 5.43 5.26 22.00
C ASN A 289 6.52 6.12 21.35
N LYS A 290 6.19 7.32 20.92
CA LYS A 290 7.15 8.30 20.33
C LYS A 290 8.07 8.99 21.34
N ASN A 291 7.88 8.76 22.66
CA ASN A 291 8.48 9.60 23.70
C ASN A 291 9.75 8.98 24.31
N ASP A 292 10.17 7.80 23.89
CA ASP A 292 11.36 7.13 24.42
C ASP A 292 12.61 7.23 23.52
N ASP A 293 12.45 7.76 22.31
CA ASP A 293 13.53 8.00 21.31
C ASP A 293 14.32 6.70 20.96
N TYR A 294 13.70 5.52 21.11
CA TYR A 294 14.37 4.24 20.93
C TYR A 294 13.37 3.13 20.58
N PRO A 295 13.69 2.19 19.66
CA PRO A 295 12.78 1.11 19.29
C PRO A 295 12.37 0.23 20.47
N VAL A 296 11.08 0.22 20.82
CA VAL A 296 10.49 -0.61 21.89
C VAL A 296 9.26 -1.37 21.35
N ILE A 297 9.49 -2.34 20.49
CA ILE A 297 8.44 -3.14 19.87
C ILE A 297 7.84 -4.12 20.89
N LEU A 298 6.59 -3.93 21.26
CA LEU A 298 5.89 -4.69 22.30
C LEU A 298 4.60 -5.32 21.77
N ASN A 299 4.18 -6.40 22.44
CA ASN A 299 2.85 -6.98 22.22
C ASN A 299 1.84 -6.30 23.16
N GLN A 300 0.82 -5.66 22.58
CA GLN A 300 -0.24 -4.95 23.28
C GLN A 300 -1.63 -5.39 22.79
N PRO A 301 -2.68 -5.29 23.60
CA PRO A 301 -4.05 -5.67 23.20
C PRO A 301 -4.67 -4.65 22.24
N ILE A 302 -4.03 -4.48 21.10
CA ILE A 302 -4.36 -3.55 20.03
C ILE A 302 -4.53 -4.34 18.74
N PHE A 303 -5.50 -3.98 17.93
CA PHE A 303 -5.70 -4.52 16.59
C PHE A 303 -5.24 -3.50 15.55
N GLY A 304 -4.39 -3.91 14.61
CA GLY A 304 -4.05 -3.13 13.42
C GLY A 304 -5.05 -3.42 12.30
N MET A 305 -5.65 -2.40 11.73
CA MET A 305 -6.43 -2.50 10.50
C MET A 305 -5.46 -2.57 9.34
N TYR A 306 -5.62 -3.54 8.41
CA TYR A 306 -4.65 -3.69 7.32
C TYR A 306 -4.61 -2.45 6.41
N MET A 307 -5.75 -1.99 5.94
CA MET A 307 -5.94 -0.75 5.19
C MET A 307 -4.82 -0.52 4.15
N PRO A 308 -4.71 -1.41 3.14
CA PRO A 308 -3.65 -1.31 2.17
C PRO A 308 -3.87 -0.16 1.21
N ASP A 309 -2.85 0.65 0.99
CA ASP A 309 -2.78 1.56 -0.14
C ASP A 309 -2.58 0.75 -1.44
N SER A 310 -1.42 0.20 -1.67
CA SER A 310 -1.11 -0.46 -2.92
C SER A 310 -1.28 -1.99 -2.90
N ILE A 311 -1.51 -2.54 -4.10
CA ILE A 311 -1.70 -3.96 -4.35
C ILE A 311 -1.00 -4.40 -5.64
N ALA A 312 -0.33 -5.54 -5.61
CA ALA A 312 0.22 -6.20 -6.79
C ALA A 312 -0.15 -7.68 -6.80
N SER A 313 -0.16 -8.30 -7.99
CA SER A 313 -0.50 -9.71 -8.16
C SER A 313 0.65 -10.50 -8.79
N TYR A 314 0.71 -11.79 -8.50
CA TYR A 314 1.65 -12.71 -9.12
C TYR A 314 1.10 -14.14 -9.17
N GLU A 315 1.70 -14.96 -10.03
CA GLU A 315 1.33 -16.35 -10.17
C GLU A 315 2.15 -17.27 -9.26
N PHE A 316 1.47 -18.18 -8.57
CA PHE A 316 2.10 -19.33 -7.96
C PHE A 316 1.27 -20.60 -8.17
N ASN A 317 1.86 -21.60 -8.84
CA ASN A 317 1.20 -22.88 -9.16
C ASN A 317 -0.12 -22.75 -9.94
N GLY A 318 -0.20 -21.79 -10.87
CA GLY A 318 -1.37 -21.54 -11.70
C GLY A 318 -2.52 -20.83 -11.02
N LYS A 319 -2.27 -20.18 -9.88
CA LYS A 319 -3.20 -19.36 -9.11
C LYS A 319 -2.69 -17.94 -8.95
N THR A 320 -3.59 -17.00 -8.84
CA THR A 320 -3.30 -15.63 -8.47
C THR A 320 -3.06 -15.52 -6.97
N TYR A 321 -1.99 -14.81 -6.59
CA TYR A 321 -1.77 -14.32 -5.23
C TYR A 321 -1.62 -12.82 -5.29
N LEU A 322 -2.17 -12.15 -4.29
CA LEU A 322 -2.13 -10.70 -4.14
C LEU A 322 -1.16 -10.37 -3.02
N ILE A 323 -0.42 -9.29 -3.20
CA ILE A 323 0.42 -8.73 -2.14
C ILE A 323 -0.01 -7.30 -1.90
N THR A 324 -0.13 -6.91 -0.63
CA THR A 324 -0.53 -5.57 -0.21
C THR A 324 0.50 -4.96 0.71
N ALA A 325 0.75 -3.67 0.56
CA ALA A 325 1.46 -2.86 1.53
C ALA A 325 0.41 -2.22 2.44
N ASN A 326 0.52 -2.46 3.75
CA ASN A 326 -0.53 -2.15 4.72
C ASN A 326 -0.19 -0.86 5.47
N GLU A 327 -0.32 0.25 4.79
CA GLU A 327 0.01 1.58 5.29
C GLU A 327 -0.96 2.03 6.37
N GLY A 328 -2.23 2.10 6.00
CA GLY A 328 -3.34 2.60 6.80
C GLY A 328 -3.50 4.10 6.72
N ASP A 329 -4.68 4.55 6.33
CA ASP A 329 -5.01 5.98 6.41
C ASP A 329 -6.34 6.21 7.13
N GLY A 330 -6.42 7.34 7.84
CA GLY A 330 -7.61 7.77 8.55
C GLY A 330 -8.28 8.93 7.84
N ARG A 331 -9.58 9.03 8.00
CA ARG A 331 -10.32 10.14 7.43
C ARG A 331 -10.25 11.37 8.31
N GLU A 332 -9.63 12.43 7.81
CA GLU A 332 -9.61 13.73 8.44
C GLU A 332 -9.92 14.82 7.41
N TYR A 333 -11.08 15.48 7.55
CA TYR A 333 -11.54 16.49 6.61
C TYR A 333 -11.62 17.85 7.28
N ILE A 334 -10.69 18.74 6.88
CA ILE A 334 -10.57 20.11 7.40
C ILE A 334 -10.81 21.10 6.26
N TYR A 335 -11.57 22.16 6.54
CA TYR A 335 -11.82 23.24 5.58
C TYR A 335 -11.76 24.63 6.22
N ASP A 336 -11.45 25.61 5.40
CA ASP A 336 -11.34 27.01 5.83
C ASP A 336 -12.72 27.67 5.95
N THR A 337 -13.06 28.16 7.16
CA THR A 337 -14.27 28.95 7.42
C THR A 337 -14.16 29.72 8.73
N ASP A 338 -15.11 30.64 8.98
CA ASP A 338 -15.20 31.29 10.27
C ASP A 338 -15.84 30.40 11.37
N SER A 339 -15.44 30.61 12.63
CA SER A 339 -15.91 29.83 13.79
C SER A 339 -17.44 29.74 13.90
N THR A 340 -18.16 30.79 13.51
CA THR A 340 -19.63 30.81 13.57
C THR A 340 -20.24 29.89 12.50
N THR A 341 -19.70 29.90 11.30
CA THR A 341 -20.12 29.04 10.19
C THR A 341 -19.82 27.57 10.53
N CYS A 342 -18.61 27.29 11.03
CA CYS A 342 -18.18 25.97 11.47
C CYS A 342 -19.13 25.38 12.53
N THR A 343 -19.36 26.08 13.63
CA THR A 343 -20.22 25.60 14.72
C THR A 343 -21.70 25.50 14.34
N ASN A 344 -22.17 26.35 13.42
CA ASN A 344 -23.54 26.25 12.89
C ASN A 344 -23.73 25.02 11.98
N ALA A 345 -22.69 24.56 11.29
CA ALA A 345 -22.69 23.31 10.54
C ALA A 345 -22.67 22.07 11.45
N GLY A 346 -22.38 22.23 12.74
CA GLY A 346 -22.24 21.13 13.69
C GLY A 346 -20.82 20.54 13.72
N HIS A 347 -19.86 21.23 13.13
CA HIS A 347 -18.46 20.81 13.00
C HIS A 347 -17.61 21.37 14.15
N THR A 348 -16.38 20.92 14.27
CA THR A 348 -15.45 21.31 15.34
C THR A 348 -14.56 22.47 14.87
N ASP A 349 -14.63 23.60 15.56
CA ASP A 349 -13.75 24.75 15.33
C ASP A 349 -12.35 24.49 15.92
N LEU A 350 -11.37 24.33 15.05
CA LEU A 350 -9.96 24.13 15.43
C LEU A 350 -9.25 25.45 15.77
N GLY A 351 -9.91 26.59 15.50
CA GLY A 351 -9.30 27.91 15.61
C GLY A 351 -8.51 28.30 14.36
N GLY A 352 -8.00 29.55 14.32
CA GLY A 352 -7.21 30.01 13.18
C GLY A 352 -7.96 30.19 11.86
N GLY A 353 -9.21 29.80 11.77
CA GLY A 353 -10.03 29.77 10.55
C GLY A 353 -10.22 28.37 10.01
N GLU A 354 -9.75 27.34 10.68
CA GLU A 354 -9.87 25.91 10.32
C GLU A 354 -11.05 25.27 11.02
N CYS A 355 -11.75 24.41 10.29
CA CYS A 355 -12.96 23.70 10.75
C CYS A 355 -12.87 22.22 10.37
N LEU A 356 -12.91 21.34 11.36
CA LEU A 356 -12.94 19.90 11.19
C LEU A 356 -14.38 19.44 10.99
N SER A 357 -14.70 18.93 9.81
CA SER A 357 -16.02 18.39 9.49
C SER A 357 -16.18 16.94 9.94
N HIS A 358 -15.14 16.16 9.81
CA HIS A 358 -15.10 14.75 10.20
C HIS A 358 -13.66 14.32 10.50
N SER A 359 -13.49 13.47 11.52
CA SER A 359 -12.30 12.66 11.74
C SER A 359 -12.70 11.36 12.41
N ASP A 360 -12.12 10.26 11.98
CA ASP A 360 -12.24 8.97 12.66
C ASP A 360 -10.97 8.61 13.46
N GLU A 361 -10.03 9.53 13.56
CA GLU A 361 -8.81 9.44 14.35
C GLU A 361 -8.95 10.11 15.71
N VAL A 362 -8.41 9.47 16.74
CA VAL A 362 -8.26 10.02 18.10
C VAL A 362 -6.98 9.49 18.74
N ALA A 363 -6.46 10.20 19.74
CA ALA A 363 -5.41 9.64 20.59
C ALA A 363 -5.97 8.56 21.51
N LEU A 364 -5.20 7.49 21.76
CA LEU A 364 -5.64 6.38 22.63
C LEU A 364 -6.02 6.85 24.04
N GLU A 365 -5.39 7.91 24.56
CA GLU A 365 -5.74 8.48 25.87
C GLU A 365 -7.14 9.09 25.92
N ASP A 366 -7.71 9.45 24.74
CA ASP A 366 -9.05 10.03 24.62
C ASP A 366 -10.16 8.97 24.48
N LEU A 367 -9.83 7.67 24.24
CA LEU A 367 -10.81 6.60 24.23
C LEU A 367 -11.24 6.21 25.65
N ALA A 368 -12.53 6.06 25.86
CA ALA A 368 -13.07 5.53 27.13
C ALA A 368 -13.00 3.98 27.11
N LEU A 369 -11.88 3.38 27.53
CA LEU A 369 -11.71 1.92 27.55
C LEU A 369 -12.64 1.25 28.57
N ASP A 370 -13.31 0.13 28.19
CA ASP A 370 -14.23 -0.61 29.06
C ASP A 370 -13.48 -1.32 30.21
N PRO A 371 -13.72 -0.94 31.49
CA PRO A 371 -13.11 -1.59 32.64
C PRO A 371 -13.61 -3.02 32.87
N GLY A 372 -14.61 -3.49 32.12
CA GLY A 372 -15.04 -4.89 32.09
C GLY A 372 -14.13 -5.77 31.24
N VAL A 373 -13.38 -5.18 30.30
CA VAL A 373 -12.46 -5.85 29.39
C VAL A 373 -11.01 -5.57 29.77
N PHE A 374 -10.67 -4.30 29.98
CA PHE A 374 -9.32 -3.87 30.33
C PHE A 374 -9.17 -3.71 31.84
N THR A 375 -8.08 -4.23 32.41
CA THR A 375 -7.75 -4.01 33.81
C THR A 375 -7.34 -2.56 34.07
N ALA A 376 -7.45 -2.10 35.31
CA ALA A 376 -7.04 -0.74 35.69
C ALA A 376 -5.56 -0.45 35.39
N ASP A 377 -4.69 -1.48 35.48
CA ASP A 377 -3.26 -1.33 35.16
C ASP A 377 -3.06 -1.19 33.64
N GLN A 378 -3.79 -1.96 32.82
CA GLN A 378 -3.76 -1.82 31.35
C GLN A 378 -4.27 -0.45 30.90
N ILE A 379 -5.40 0.01 31.45
CA ILE A 379 -5.95 1.33 31.13
C ILE A 379 -4.91 2.41 31.48
N SER A 380 -4.29 2.31 32.66
CA SER A 380 -3.27 3.28 33.07
C SER A 380 -2.02 3.27 32.20
N GLU A 381 -1.61 2.11 31.68
CA GLU A 381 -0.45 1.97 30.78
C GLU A 381 -0.78 2.49 29.37
N LEU A 382 -1.91 2.06 28.82
CA LEU A 382 -2.32 2.39 27.44
C LEU A 382 -2.73 3.86 27.26
N GLN A 383 -3.20 4.51 28.33
CA GLN A 383 -3.63 5.91 28.32
C GLN A 383 -2.60 6.87 28.96
N ASP A 384 -1.37 6.40 29.17
CA ASP A 384 -0.29 7.28 29.63
C ASP A 384 0.22 8.15 28.47
N GLY A 385 -0.06 9.44 28.46
CA GLY A 385 0.38 10.38 27.43
C GLY A 385 1.91 10.58 27.36
N SER A 386 2.68 10.00 28.29
CA SER A 386 4.14 9.86 28.15
C SER A 386 4.58 8.50 27.62
N GLY A 387 3.64 7.65 27.26
CA GLY A 387 3.81 6.29 26.78
C GLY A 387 2.94 6.04 25.53
N TRP A 388 1.96 5.16 25.67
CA TRP A 388 1.08 4.73 24.58
C TRP A 388 -0.09 5.68 24.30
N GLY A 389 -0.37 6.64 25.19
CA GLY A 389 -1.57 7.47 25.13
C GLY A 389 -1.68 8.32 23.87
N ASP A 390 -0.55 8.69 23.27
CA ASP A 390 -0.52 9.46 22.01
C ASP A 390 -0.81 8.59 20.76
N LEU A 391 -0.85 7.24 20.87
CA LEU A 391 -1.05 6.37 19.72
C LEU A 391 -2.38 6.72 19.01
N THR A 392 -2.30 6.97 17.70
CA THR A 392 -3.46 7.24 16.86
C THR A 392 -4.28 5.97 16.64
N VAL A 393 -5.54 6.02 17.04
CA VAL A 393 -6.51 4.92 16.95
C VAL A 393 -7.85 5.43 16.42
N THR A 394 -8.71 4.52 15.95
CA THR A 394 -10.04 4.94 15.50
C THR A 394 -11.06 4.97 16.64
N ASN A 395 -11.97 5.92 16.57
CA ASN A 395 -13.16 6.02 17.43
C ASN A 395 -14.41 5.38 16.81
N THR A 396 -14.29 4.78 15.61
CA THR A 396 -15.43 4.20 14.88
C THR A 396 -15.54 2.68 15.03
N ASN A 397 -14.51 2.03 15.56
CA ASN A 397 -14.46 0.60 15.83
C ASN A 397 -14.15 0.34 17.31
N GLY A 398 -14.68 -0.75 17.87
CA GLY A 398 -14.29 -1.21 19.21
C GLY A 398 -15.31 -0.99 20.31
N ASP A 399 -16.33 -0.16 20.12
CA ASP A 399 -17.51 -0.06 20.98
C ASP A 399 -18.60 -1.01 20.45
N ALA A 400 -18.58 -2.26 20.94
CA ALA A 400 -19.41 -3.32 20.39
C ALA A 400 -20.88 -3.24 20.84
N ASP A 401 -21.17 -2.61 21.99
CA ASP A 401 -22.51 -2.51 22.54
C ASP A 401 -23.13 -1.10 22.44
N GLY A 402 -22.38 -0.12 21.91
CA GLY A 402 -22.83 1.24 21.66
C GLY A 402 -23.01 2.07 22.92
N ASN A 403 -22.20 1.83 23.95
CA ASN A 403 -22.29 2.51 25.24
C ASN A 403 -21.23 3.60 25.43
N ASP A 404 -20.49 3.94 24.39
CA ASP A 404 -19.35 4.86 24.39
C ASP A 404 -18.18 4.39 25.29
N GLN A 405 -18.06 3.06 25.54
CA GLN A 405 -16.90 2.43 26.15
C GLN A 405 -16.36 1.35 25.21
N PHE A 406 -15.08 1.41 24.93
CA PHE A 406 -14.45 0.60 23.90
C PHE A 406 -13.93 -0.73 24.46
N GLU A 407 -14.45 -1.87 23.95
CA GLU A 407 -13.99 -3.21 24.27
C GLU A 407 -12.77 -3.63 23.42
N GLY A 408 -12.45 -2.89 22.36
CA GLY A 408 -11.32 -3.12 21.47
C GLY A 408 -10.64 -1.81 21.08
N ILE A 409 -9.34 -1.88 20.84
CA ILE A 409 -8.51 -0.76 20.37
C ILE A 409 -8.07 -1.09 18.96
N TYR A 410 -8.33 -0.20 18.01
CA TYR A 410 -8.00 -0.38 16.59
C TYR A 410 -7.12 0.76 16.08
N ALA A 411 -5.86 0.43 15.73
CA ALA A 411 -4.91 1.34 15.14
C ALA A 411 -4.97 1.30 13.60
N PHE A 412 -4.61 2.41 12.96
CA PHE A 412 -4.53 2.52 11.52
C PHE A 412 -3.27 1.83 10.98
N GLY A 413 -3.42 1.09 9.87
CA GLY A 413 -2.37 0.29 9.28
C GLY A 413 -1.97 -0.94 10.10
N ALA A 414 -1.22 -1.82 9.47
CA ALA A 414 -0.71 -3.01 10.14
C ALA A 414 0.81 -3.02 10.22
N ARG A 415 1.49 -1.97 9.73
CA ARG A 415 2.96 -1.85 9.72
C ARG A 415 3.63 -3.06 9.09
N SER A 416 2.95 -3.65 8.08
CA SER A 416 3.34 -4.92 7.46
C SER A 416 2.99 -4.94 5.99
N PHE A 417 3.44 -5.97 5.30
CA PHE A 417 2.83 -6.39 4.05
C PHE A 417 2.14 -7.74 4.24
N SER A 418 1.09 -7.99 3.47
CA SER A 418 0.35 -9.25 3.50
C SER A 418 0.30 -9.91 2.13
N ILE A 419 0.12 -11.24 2.13
CA ILE A 419 -0.19 -12.01 0.92
C ILE A 419 -1.55 -12.66 1.09
N TRP A 420 -2.38 -12.54 0.04
CA TRP A 420 -3.75 -13.04 -0.01
C TRP A 420 -3.91 -14.02 -1.18
N ASN A 421 -4.85 -14.93 -1.09
CA ASN A 421 -5.26 -15.74 -2.23
C ASN A 421 -6.29 -15.01 -3.11
N GLU A 422 -6.73 -15.63 -4.20
CA GLU A 422 -7.69 -15.07 -5.15
C GLU A 422 -9.09 -14.81 -4.55
N GLU A 423 -9.41 -15.42 -3.42
CA GLU A 423 -10.64 -15.19 -2.66
C GLU A 423 -10.51 -14.07 -1.60
N GLY A 424 -9.32 -13.48 -1.44
CA GLY A 424 -9.00 -12.49 -0.42
C GLY A 424 -8.76 -13.07 0.97
N GLU A 425 -8.47 -14.39 1.08
CA GLU A 425 -8.06 -14.98 2.34
C GLU A 425 -6.54 -14.79 2.55
N GLN A 426 -6.16 -14.31 3.72
CA GLN A 426 -4.76 -14.09 4.07
C GLN A 426 -3.98 -15.42 4.17
N VAL A 427 -2.86 -15.50 3.46
CA VAL A 427 -1.96 -16.66 3.51
C VAL A 427 -0.65 -16.38 4.21
N PHE A 428 -0.28 -15.11 4.32
CA PHE A 428 0.90 -14.63 5.04
C PHE A 428 0.71 -13.17 5.46
N ASP A 429 1.29 -12.81 6.60
CA ASP A 429 1.56 -11.43 7.03
C ASP A 429 2.98 -11.32 7.57
N SER A 430 3.67 -10.23 7.28
CA SER A 430 5.05 -10.02 7.74
C SER A 430 5.18 -9.78 9.25
N GLY A 431 4.06 -9.63 9.95
CA GLY A 431 4.06 -9.40 11.39
C GLY A 431 4.74 -8.09 11.77
N ASP A 432 5.65 -8.15 12.73
CA ASP A 432 6.47 -7.02 13.16
C ASP A 432 7.85 -6.94 12.46
N GLN A 433 8.06 -7.74 11.39
CA GLN A 433 9.37 -7.88 10.76
C GLN A 433 9.91 -6.54 10.20
N ILE A 434 9.05 -5.68 9.67
CA ILE A 434 9.48 -4.38 9.11
C ILE A 434 10.10 -3.52 10.20
N GLU A 435 9.39 -3.31 11.30
CA GLU A 435 9.93 -2.56 12.45
C GLU A 435 11.16 -3.23 13.07
N GLN A 436 11.18 -4.57 13.22
CA GLN A 436 12.34 -5.31 13.74
C GLN A 436 13.58 -5.11 12.87
N ILE A 437 13.42 -5.14 11.54
CA ILE A 437 14.52 -4.94 10.58
C ILE A 437 15.06 -3.51 10.66
N VAL A 438 14.17 -2.50 10.70
CA VAL A 438 14.56 -1.10 10.83
C VAL A 438 15.26 -0.88 12.18
N ALA A 439 14.73 -1.42 13.27
CA ALA A 439 15.33 -1.34 14.60
C ALA A 439 16.72 -1.98 14.67
N ASP A 440 16.95 -3.10 13.99
CA ASP A 440 18.26 -3.78 13.94
C ASP A 440 19.29 -3.00 13.10
N GLN A 441 18.86 -2.44 11.95
CA GLN A 441 19.78 -1.79 11.01
C GLN A 441 20.01 -0.31 11.29
N SER A 442 19.01 0.40 11.84
CA SER A 442 19.02 1.84 12.05
C SER A 442 18.35 2.27 13.37
N PRO A 443 18.78 1.75 14.54
CA PRO A 443 18.08 1.97 15.81
C PRO A 443 18.00 3.44 16.25
N LEU A 444 18.90 4.29 15.79
CA LEU A 444 18.92 5.73 16.08
C LEU A 444 18.05 6.55 15.13
N PHE A 445 17.48 5.90 14.12
CA PHE A 445 16.66 6.50 13.07
C PHE A 445 15.49 5.58 12.75
N PHE A 446 14.84 5.12 13.79
CA PHE A 446 13.69 4.24 13.76
C PHE A 446 12.40 5.06 13.67
N ASN A 447 11.44 4.60 12.88
CA ASN A 447 10.13 5.24 12.67
C ASN A 447 10.22 6.77 12.48
N LEU A 448 11.07 7.18 11.54
CA LEU A 448 11.24 8.58 11.17
C LEU A 448 10.05 9.08 10.34
N SER A 449 9.82 10.38 10.37
CA SER A 449 9.05 11.08 9.35
C SER A 449 9.88 11.28 8.07
N ASN A 450 9.21 11.40 6.92
CA ASN A 450 9.84 11.71 5.63
C ASN A 450 10.41 13.15 5.57
N ASP A 451 9.90 14.09 6.40
CA ASP A 451 10.24 15.51 6.42
C ASP A 451 11.36 15.89 7.42
N LYS A 452 11.75 14.99 8.32
CA LYS A 452 12.79 15.24 9.35
C LYS A 452 13.42 13.97 9.90
N ASN A 453 14.64 14.10 10.47
CA ASN A 453 15.36 13.00 11.11
C ASN A 453 15.13 12.96 12.63
N SER A 454 13.88 13.09 13.09
CA SER A 454 13.51 12.91 14.50
C SER A 454 13.26 11.43 14.76
N PRO A 455 14.09 10.75 15.56
CA PRO A 455 13.86 9.35 15.91
C PRO A 455 12.48 9.15 16.53
N ASP A 456 11.85 8.04 16.21
CA ASP A 456 10.64 7.52 16.84
C ASP A 456 9.37 8.35 16.68
N ASN A 457 9.44 9.43 15.89
CA ASN A 457 8.33 10.39 15.84
C ASN A 457 7.11 9.92 15.04
N ARG A 458 7.16 8.73 14.43
CA ARG A 458 6.01 8.08 13.76
C ARG A 458 5.50 6.86 14.52
N SER A 459 6.11 6.49 15.65
CA SER A 459 5.70 5.32 16.44
C SER A 459 4.31 5.46 17.02
N ASP A 460 3.89 6.65 17.43
CA ASP A 460 2.53 6.95 17.88
C ASP A 460 1.50 7.10 16.77
N ASN A 461 1.92 6.90 15.51
CA ASN A 461 1.05 6.94 14.34
C ASN A 461 1.10 5.59 13.60
N LYS A 462 1.46 5.55 12.34
CA LYS A 462 1.48 4.33 11.51
C LYS A 462 2.87 3.68 11.38
N GLY A 463 3.89 4.20 12.08
CA GLY A 463 5.26 3.67 12.08
C GLY A 463 6.02 3.89 10.78
N PRO A 464 6.60 2.84 10.16
CA PRO A 464 7.40 2.96 8.93
C PRO A 464 6.59 3.24 7.67
N GLU A 465 5.29 2.99 7.69
CA GLU A 465 4.31 3.16 6.61
C GLU A 465 4.73 2.43 5.32
N PRO A 466 4.49 1.10 5.26
CA PRO A 466 4.61 0.35 4.02
C PRO A 466 3.51 0.77 3.05
N GLU A 467 3.86 1.39 1.92
CA GLU A 467 2.92 1.99 0.97
C GLU A 467 3.05 1.36 -0.43
N GLY A 468 4.11 1.67 -1.17
CA GLY A 468 4.28 1.14 -2.51
C GLY A 468 4.66 -0.34 -2.55
N VAL A 469 4.13 -1.09 -3.54
CA VAL A 469 4.52 -2.48 -3.77
C VAL A 469 4.76 -2.77 -5.26
N ALA A 470 5.88 -3.43 -5.57
CA ALA A 470 6.15 -3.99 -6.90
C ALA A 470 6.57 -5.45 -6.80
N ILE A 471 6.22 -6.22 -7.83
CA ILE A 471 6.61 -7.64 -7.96
C ILE A 471 7.52 -7.82 -9.17
N GLY A 472 8.58 -8.60 -8.99
CA GLY A 472 9.49 -8.92 -10.09
C GLY A 472 10.08 -10.31 -10.02
N THR A 473 10.31 -10.93 -11.18
CA THR A 473 10.96 -12.25 -11.26
C THR A 473 12.37 -12.12 -11.80
N VAL A 474 13.36 -12.59 -11.03
CA VAL A 474 14.76 -12.67 -11.44
C VAL A 474 15.21 -14.13 -11.41
N GLY A 475 15.56 -14.68 -12.55
CA GLY A 475 15.88 -16.10 -12.69
C GLY A 475 14.65 -16.97 -12.46
N ASN A 476 14.62 -17.70 -11.35
CA ASN A 476 13.49 -18.55 -10.95
C ASN A 476 12.88 -18.14 -9.61
N ARG A 477 13.13 -16.92 -9.16
CA ARG A 477 12.62 -16.38 -7.91
C ARG A 477 11.78 -15.15 -8.17
N THR A 478 10.71 -15.03 -7.41
CA THR A 478 9.83 -13.87 -7.39
C THR A 478 10.11 -13.05 -6.14
N TYR A 479 10.29 -11.76 -6.33
CA TYR A 479 10.58 -10.79 -5.26
C TYR A 479 9.46 -9.78 -5.15
N ALA A 480 9.15 -9.41 -3.91
CA ALA A 480 8.37 -8.24 -3.58
C ALA A 480 9.31 -7.11 -3.15
N PHE A 481 9.06 -5.93 -3.66
CA PHE A 481 9.72 -4.68 -3.29
C PHE A 481 8.67 -3.83 -2.58
N ILE A 482 8.91 -3.52 -1.31
CA ILE A 482 7.99 -2.77 -0.44
C ILE A 482 8.63 -1.43 -0.12
N GLY A 483 8.03 -0.35 -0.56
CA GLY A 483 8.40 1.02 -0.22
C GLY A 483 7.96 1.36 1.20
N LEU A 484 8.80 2.02 1.96
CA LEU A 484 8.48 2.56 3.28
C LEU A 484 8.40 4.07 3.17
N GLU A 485 7.19 4.63 3.07
CA GLU A 485 6.97 6.05 2.80
C GLU A 485 7.68 6.93 3.84
N ARG A 486 7.32 6.81 5.11
CA ARG A 486 7.86 7.68 6.16
C ARG A 486 9.30 7.34 6.55
N GLN A 487 9.58 6.07 6.74
CA GLN A 487 10.95 5.62 7.06
C GLN A 487 11.91 5.85 5.90
N SER A 488 11.40 5.83 4.68
CA SER A 488 12.11 5.83 3.39
C SER A 488 12.90 4.54 3.13
N GLY A 489 13.11 4.26 1.86
CA GLY A 489 13.83 3.06 1.41
C GLY A 489 12.90 1.90 1.07
N ILE A 490 13.51 0.79 0.64
CA ILE A 490 12.81 -0.34 0.03
C ILE A 490 13.19 -1.61 0.77
N MET A 491 12.22 -2.38 1.22
CA MET A 491 12.43 -3.75 1.70
C MET A 491 12.20 -4.74 0.58
N VAL A 492 13.09 -5.71 0.46
CA VAL A 492 13.03 -6.78 -0.53
C VAL A 492 12.78 -8.10 0.15
N PHE A 493 11.75 -8.82 -0.31
CA PHE A 493 11.42 -10.17 0.15
C PHE A 493 11.36 -11.14 -1.02
N ASP A 494 11.93 -12.34 -0.86
CA ASP A 494 11.71 -13.47 -1.76
C ASP A 494 10.33 -14.07 -1.45
N VAL A 495 9.39 -13.87 -2.36
CA VAL A 495 8.00 -14.33 -2.28
C VAL A 495 7.71 -15.48 -3.24
N THR A 496 8.75 -16.17 -3.72
CA THR A 496 8.62 -17.34 -4.60
C THR A 496 7.64 -18.37 -4.04
N ASN A 497 7.60 -18.50 -2.71
CA ASN A 497 6.57 -19.26 -2.02
C ASN A 497 5.70 -18.31 -1.19
N PRO A 498 4.42 -18.07 -1.57
CA PRO A 498 3.55 -17.13 -0.88
C PRO A 498 3.29 -17.45 0.60
N PHE A 499 3.48 -18.71 1.00
CA PHE A 499 3.26 -19.16 2.39
C PHE A 499 4.49 -19.00 3.29
N SER A 500 5.64 -18.61 2.74
CA SER A 500 6.89 -18.50 3.48
C SER A 500 7.85 -17.52 2.80
N PRO A 501 7.48 -16.24 2.72
CA PRO A 501 8.38 -15.18 2.28
C PRO A 501 9.65 -15.13 3.13
N ALA A 502 10.74 -14.68 2.51
CA ALA A 502 12.03 -14.53 3.18
C ALA A 502 12.61 -13.15 2.91
N PHE A 503 13.02 -12.47 3.98
CA PHE A 503 13.71 -11.18 3.87
C PHE A 503 15.04 -11.32 3.12
N VAL A 504 15.31 -10.38 2.22
CA VAL A 504 16.54 -10.30 1.42
C VAL A 504 17.40 -9.13 1.84
N GLU A 505 16.86 -7.89 1.76
CA GLU A 505 17.55 -6.68 2.20
C GLU A 505 16.57 -5.55 2.51
N TYR A 506 17.05 -4.57 3.27
CA TYR A 506 16.51 -3.22 3.36
C TYR A 506 17.52 -2.26 2.74
N ASN A 507 17.12 -1.54 1.70
CA ASN A 507 17.95 -0.63 0.93
C ASN A 507 17.41 0.80 1.04
N SER A 508 18.20 1.70 1.61
CA SER A 508 17.87 3.13 1.70
C SER A 508 19.12 3.95 1.42
N ASN A 509 18.98 5.01 0.66
CA ASN A 509 20.03 6.00 0.41
C ASN A 509 19.77 7.33 1.13
N ARG A 510 18.80 7.38 2.06
CA ARG A 510 18.50 8.54 2.88
C ARG A 510 19.75 8.97 3.66
N ASP A 511 20.14 10.25 3.51
CA ASP A 511 21.28 10.82 4.25
C ASP A 511 20.81 11.32 5.62
N LEU A 512 21.01 10.48 6.62
CA LEU A 512 20.63 10.76 8.01
C LEU A 512 21.50 11.84 8.70
N SER A 513 22.49 12.38 8.00
CA SER A 513 23.37 13.45 8.53
C SER A 513 22.86 14.86 8.26
N VAL A 514 21.83 14.99 7.40
CA VAL A 514 21.18 16.25 7.04
C VAL A 514 19.67 16.11 7.21
N ASP A 515 19.03 17.13 7.76
CA ASP A 515 17.56 17.15 7.77
C ASP A 515 17.02 17.45 6.37
N PRO A 516 15.96 16.75 5.94
CA PRO A 516 15.29 17.04 4.68
C PRO A 516 14.79 18.48 4.61
N GLY A 517 14.64 19.01 3.40
CA GLY A 517 14.11 20.35 3.19
C GLY A 517 14.34 20.86 1.78
N GLU A 518 13.67 21.95 1.43
CA GLU A 518 13.78 22.56 0.10
C GLU A 518 15.24 22.86 -0.26
N GLY A 519 15.69 22.34 -1.40
CA GLY A 519 17.05 22.51 -1.90
C GLY A 519 18.13 21.73 -1.15
N VAL A 520 17.75 20.82 -0.25
CA VAL A 520 18.64 19.91 0.45
C VAL A 520 18.55 18.53 -0.19
N ASP A 521 19.67 17.94 -0.60
CA ASP A 521 19.71 16.55 -1.05
C ASP A 521 19.94 15.63 0.16
N ALA A 522 18.84 15.14 0.71
CA ALA A 522 18.84 14.19 1.82
C ALA A 522 18.65 12.73 1.36
N GLY A 523 18.91 12.44 0.09
CA GLY A 523 18.65 11.13 -0.53
C GLY A 523 17.23 11.00 -1.06
N ASP A 524 16.75 9.77 -1.19
CA ASP A 524 15.40 9.47 -1.66
C ASP A 524 14.44 9.36 -0.47
N LEU A 525 13.30 10.06 -0.55
CA LEU A 525 12.32 10.20 0.53
C LEU A 525 10.92 10.00 -0.03
N GLY A 526 10.07 9.25 0.68
CA GLY A 526 8.70 8.96 0.28
C GLY A 526 8.64 8.08 -0.98
N PRO A 527 9.11 6.80 -0.95
CA PRO A 527 8.92 5.89 -2.07
C PRO A 527 7.46 5.48 -2.16
N GLU A 528 6.80 5.87 -3.24
CA GLU A 528 5.38 5.63 -3.53
C GLU A 528 5.23 4.69 -4.74
N GLY A 529 5.27 5.23 -5.96
CA GLY A 529 5.10 4.46 -7.18
C GLY A 529 6.34 3.65 -7.55
N MET A 530 6.17 2.34 -7.73
CA MET A 530 7.27 1.44 -8.09
C MET A 530 6.91 0.53 -9.26
N ILE A 531 7.83 0.33 -10.19
CA ILE A 531 7.69 -0.67 -11.27
C ILE A 531 8.93 -1.53 -11.39
N PHE A 532 8.71 -2.83 -11.66
CA PHE A 532 9.77 -3.74 -12.03
C PHE A 532 9.83 -3.90 -13.55
N ILE A 533 11.03 -3.78 -14.11
CA ILE A 533 11.30 -4.00 -15.54
C ILE A 533 12.14 -5.26 -15.67
N SER A 534 11.62 -6.26 -16.39
CA SER A 534 12.34 -7.51 -16.63
C SER A 534 13.65 -7.29 -17.38
N ALA A 535 14.60 -8.20 -17.26
CA ALA A 535 15.85 -8.13 -18.03
C ALA A 535 15.61 -8.19 -19.57
N GLU A 536 14.50 -8.79 -20.01
CA GLU A 536 14.12 -8.86 -21.41
C GLU A 536 13.62 -7.51 -21.94
N ASP A 537 12.87 -6.77 -21.12
CA ASP A 537 12.26 -5.49 -21.49
C ASP A 537 13.16 -4.29 -21.19
N SER A 538 14.20 -4.49 -20.39
CA SER A 538 15.10 -3.43 -19.93
C SER A 538 16.09 -2.99 -21.02
N PRO A 539 16.37 -1.68 -21.15
CA PRO A 539 17.28 -1.17 -22.17
C PRO A 539 18.74 -1.66 -22.02
N ASN A 540 19.16 -2.06 -20.82
CA ASN A 540 20.52 -2.56 -20.58
C ASN A 540 20.59 -4.10 -20.43
N GLY A 541 19.47 -4.82 -20.61
CA GLY A 541 19.39 -6.28 -20.49
C GLY A 541 19.56 -6.81 -19.07
N LYS A 542 19.31 -5.96 -18.05
CA LYS A 542 19.30 -6.30 -16.64
C LYS A 542 17.93 -5.99 -16.03
N ALA A 543 17.50 -6.78 -15.06
CA ALA A 543 16.30 -6.45 -14.32
C ALA A 543 16.47 -5.13 -13.57
N LEU A 544 15.48 -4.26 -13.65
CA LEU A 544 15.48 -2.96 -12.99
C LEU A 544 14.26 -2.82 -12.09
N LEU A 545 14.44 -2.09 -11.00
CA LEU A 545 13.36 -1.51 -10.20
C LEU A 545 13.46 0.00 -10.37
N ILE A 546 12.36 0.64 -10.70
CA ILE A 546 12.23 2.10 -10.79
C ILE A 546 11.32 2.55 -9.67
N VAL A 547 11.70 3.61 -8.98
CA VAL A 547 10.99 4.13 -7.82
C VAL A 547 10.77 5.63 -8.01
N GLY A 548 9.51 6.05 -7.92
CA GLY A 548 9.13 7.44 -7.68
C GLY A 548 9.21 7.71 -6.18
N ASN A 549 9.83 8.81 -5.80
CA ASN A 549 9.96 9.24 -4.42
C ASN A 549 9.34 10.63 -4.32
N GLU A 550 8.11 10.68 -3.83
CA GLU A 550 7.24 11.87 -3.89
C GLU A 550 7.84 13.06 -3.15
N VAL A 551 8.32 12.85 -1.92
CA VAL A 551 8.84 13.92 -1.04
C VAL A 551 10.14 14.49 -1.57
N SER A 552 11.10 13.65 -1.96
CA SER A 552 12.36 14.14 -2.54
C SER A 552 12.24 14.58 -4.00
N GLY A 553 11.11 14.30 -4.66
CA GLY A 553 10.88 14.58 -6.08
C GLY A 553 11.88 13.89 -7.00
N THR A 554 12.27 12.64 -6.64
CA THR A 554 13.30 11.90 -7.36
C THR A 554 12.77 10.61 -7.97
N THR A 555 13.27 10.28 -9.16
CA THR A 555 13.03 8.97 -9.79
C THR A 555 14.33 8.20 -9.77
N THR A 556 14.37 7.12 -9.01
CA THR A 556 15.59 6.33 -8.78
C THR A 556 15.52 4.98 -9.47
N LEU A 557 16.61 4.60 -10.14
CA LEU A 557 16.75 3.38 -10.90
C LEU A 557 17.72 2.44 -10.20
N TYR A 558 17.24 1.26 -9.84
CA TYR A 558 18.05 0.19 -9.26
C TYR A 558 18.19 -0.96 -10.25
N GLN A 559 19.39 -1.54 -10.35
CA GLN A 559 19.56 -2.86 -10.95
C GLN A 559 19.26 -3.92 -9.88
N VAL A 560 18.39 -4.87 -10.20
CA VAL A 560 18.12 -6.04 -9.36
C VAL A 560 19.10 -7.14 -9.75
N GLN A 561 19.91 -7.64 -8.79
CA GLN A 561 20.98 -8.61 -9.01
C GLN A 561 20.56 -10.04 -8.75
#